data_1571222f216a2404de9b2cd01406a4c3
#
_entry.id   1571222f216a2404de9b2cd01406a4c3
#
_cell.length_a   1.000
_cell.length_b   1.000
_cell.length_c   1.000
_cell.angle_alpha   90.00
_cell.angle_beta   90.00
_cell.angle_gamma   90.00
#
_symmetry.space_group_name_H-M   'P 1'
#
loop_
_entity.id
_entity.type
_entity.pdbx_description
1 polymer ?
#
loop_
_entity_poly.entity_id
_entity_poly.type
_entity_poly.pdbx_seq_one_letter_code
_entity_poly.pdbx_strand_id
1 'polypeptide(L)'
;EDMNIKIELISESDLADESFNIVIDGLKPREIYRVEMYLSDYYCINAPMLLAHDVLWKSTATFVSDKNGIIDISQTPSCSGSYEDIATMGLFFNAKPLTNRKKKLPNSLSKIPLLDHFFVEIKIIQGNTVVAERTFTRHYMSSQISHQDIYGKHFQGRLFYDKKAIKAPALIIVSGSEGRIEKAQNIAQLLSSRGYICLAVAYFGLEGLPKHLERIPLECLVEAKDYLRQHPQVDSEKIGIYGR
;
A
#
# COMPACT_ATOMS: atom_id res chain seq x y z
N GLU A 1 25.59 28.32 -11.74
CA GLU A 1 24.67 27.74 -12.74
C GLU A 1 23.61 26.93 -11.99
N ASP A 2 22.36 27.34 -12.15
CA ASP A 2 21.25 26.59 -11.56
C ASP A 2 21.18 25.19 -12.22
N MET A 3 21.30 24.15 -11.40
CA MET A 3 21.14 22.78 -11.88
C MET A 3 19.66 22.55 -12.24
N ASN A 4 19.41 22.09 -13.46
CA ASN A 4 18.08 21.66 -13.87
C ASN A 4 17.94 20.16 -13.57
N ILE A 5 17.68 19.82 -12.30
CA ILE A 5 17.58 18.44 -11.84
C ILE A 5 16.18 17.92 -12.10
N LYS A 6 16.11 16.77 -12.76
CA LYS A 6 14.88 16.04 -13.05
C LYS A 6 14.85 14.75 -12.24
N ILE A 7 13.75 14.51 -11.53
CA ILE A 7 13.50 13.28 -10.78
C ILE A 7 12.35 12.55 -11.47
N GLU A 8 12.57 11.30 -11.86
CA GLU A 8 11.56 10.45 -12.49
C GLU A 8 11.33 9.18 -11.65
N LEU A 9 10.07 8.82 -11.49
CA LEU A 9 9.65 7.52 -10.99
C LEU A 9 9.12 6.73 -12.19
N ILE A 10 9.75 5.59 -12.48
CA ILE A 10 9.44 4.74 -13.62
C ILE A 10 8.80 3.46 -13.11
N SER A 11 7.58 3.18 -13.56
CA SER A 11 6.79 2.03 -13.16
C SER A 11 5.81 1.68 -14.28
N GLU A 12 5.37 0.41 -14.35
CA GLU A 12 4.35 -0.01 -15.32
C GLU A 12 2.99 0.62 -15.03
N SER A 13 2.68 0.83 -13.75
CA SER A 13 1.49 1.55 -13.29
C SER A 13 1.80 2.31 -12.00
N ASP A 14 0.87 3.11 -11.53
CA ASP A 14 0.97 3.82 -10.26
C ASP A 14 0.37 3.03 -9.07
N LEU A 15 0.06 1.73 -9.27
CA LEU A 15 -0.45 0.88 -8.20
C LEU A 15 0.64 0.55 -7.18
N ALA A 16 0.23 0.48 -5.91
CA ALA A 16 1.12 0.29 -4.77
C ALA A 16 1.90 -1.04 -4.78
N ASP A 17 1.39 -2.06 -5.47
CA ASP A 17 2.03 -3.37 -5.62
C ASP A 17 3.00 -3.47 -6.80
N GLU A 18 3.10 -2.41 -7.63
CA GLU A 18 4.09 -2.34 -8.69
C GLU A 18 5.44 -1.86 -8.17
N SER A 19 6.49 -2.53 -8.61
CA SER A 19 7.86 -2.03 -8.43
C SER A 19 8.08 -0.75 -9.23
N PHE A 20 8.94 0.10 -8.74
CA PHE A 20 9.35 1.31 -9.44
C PHE A 20 10.85 1.57 -9.33
N ASN A 21 11.37 2.29 -10.29
CA ASN A 21 12.74 2.80 -10.30
C ASN A 21 12.73 4.33 -10.22
N ILE A 22 13.72 4.88 -9.55
CA ILE A 22 13.98 6.31 -9.50
C ILE A 22 15.21 6.62 -10.34
N VAL A 23 15.05 7.57 -11.28
CA VAL A 23 16.15 8.10 -12.09
C VAL A 23 16.24 9.61 -11.85
N ILE A 24 17.45 10.06 -11.56
CA ILE A 24 17.76 11.46 -11.28
C ILE A 24 18.75 11.93 -12.33
N ASP A 25 18.40 12.95 -13.07
CA ASP A 25 19.20 13.54 -14.15
C ASP A 25 19.48 15.03 -13.88
N GLY A 26 20.48 15.57 -14.53
CA GLY A 26 20.87 16.98 -14.39
C GLY A 26 21.76 17.29 -13.19
N LEU A 27 22.35 16.26 -12.59
CA LEU A 27 23.31 16.39 -11.50
C LEU A 27 24.71 16.78 -12.04
N LYS A 28 25.58 17.26 -11.15
CA LYS A 28 27.00 17.38 -11.48
C LYS A 28 27.62 16.00 -11.60
N PRO A 29 28.41 15.72 -12.64
CA PRO A 29 29.05 14.42 -12.83
C PRO A 29 30.02 14.07 -11.71
N ARG A 30 30.01 12.78 -11.30
CA ARG A 30 30.91 12.20 -10.30
C ARG A 30 30.90 12.88 -8.92
N GLU A 31 29.75 13.46 -8.59
CA GLU A 31 29.51 14.09 -7.29
C GLU A 31 28.66 13.21 -6.40
N ILE A 32 28.79 13.40 -5.09
CA ILE A 32 28.05 12.66 -4.07
C ILE A 32 26.72 13.35 -3.77
N TYR A 33 25.65 12.58 -3.79
CA TYR A 33 24.30 13.04 -3.41
C TYR A 33 23.67 12.07 -2.44
N ARG A 34 22.99 12.61 -1.42
CA ARG A 34 22.08 11.85 -0.57
C ARG A 34 20.66 11.95 -1.14
N VAL A 35 20.03 10.80 -1.29
CA VAL A 35 18.62 10.70 -1.67
C VAL A 35 17.84 10.32 -0.43
N GLU A 36 16.84 11.11 -0.08
CA GLU A 36 15.91 10.83 0.99
C GLU A 36 14.54 10.52 0.39
N MET A 37 13.92 9.44 0.85
CA MET A 37 12.55 9.07 0.50
C MET A 37 11.67 9.21 1.73
N TYR A 38 10.56 9.92 1.58
CA TYR A 38 9.51 10.03 2.58
C TYR A 38 8.23 9.43 2.05
N LEU A 39 7.57 8.62 2.88
CA LEU A 39 6.23 8.11 2.58
C LEU A 39 5.24 8.77 3.54
N SER A 40 4.12 9.26 3.00
CA SER A 40 3.02 9.84 3.78
C SER A 40 1.70 9.19 3.41
N ASP A 41 0.79 9.11 4.37
CA ASP A 41 -0.45 8.33 4.26
C ASP A 41 -0.21 6.86 3.90
N TYR A 42 0.98 6.37 4.26
CA TYR A 42 1.43 5.03 3.93
C TYR A 42 0.95 4.01 4.96
N TYR A 43 0.39 2.94 4.44
CA TYR A 43 0.00 1.76 5.20
C TYR A 43 0.38 0.49 4.45
N CYS A 44 0.85 -0.50 5.16
CA CYS A 44 1.05 -1.85 4.64
C CYS A 44 0.60 -2.88 5.67
N ILE A 45 0.39 -4.10 5.22
CA ILE A 45 -0.09 -5.19 6.08
C ILE A 45 0.86 -5.54 7.23
N ASN A 46 2.13 -5.17 7.12
CA ASN A 46 3.15 -5.37 8.16
C ASN A 46 3.25 -4.18 9.13
N ALA A 47 2.63 -3.04 8.82
CA ALA A 47 2.61 -1.91 9.72
C ALA A 47 1.83 -2.23 11.00
N PRO A 48 2.24 -1.72 12.17
CA PRO A 48 1.43 -1.84 13.38
C PRO A 48 0.05 -1.23 13.17
N MET A 49 -1.02 -1.97 13.53
CA MET A 49 -2.39 -1.52 13.29
C MET A 49 -2.71 -0.19 13.99
N LEU A 50 -2.10 0.04 15.14
CA LEU A 50 -2.30 1.27 15.91
C LEU A 50 -1.47 2.45 15.41
N LEU A 51 -0.53 2.26 14.47
CA LEU A 51 0.28 3.36 13.95
C LEU A 51 -0.62 4.38 13.22
N ALA A 52 -0.47 5.66 13.56
CA ALA A 52 -1.24 6.72 12.90
C ALA A 52 -0.84 6.84 11.42
N HIS A 53 -1.83 7.06 10.54
CA HIS A 53 -1.62 7.10 9.08
C HIS A 53 -0.74 8.26 8.63
N ASP A 54 -0.79 9.39 9.33
CA ASP A 54 -0.04 10.59 9.02
C ASP A 54 1.39 10.61 9.59
N VAL A 55 1.85 9.49 10.18
CA VAL A 55 3.26 9.31 10.52
C VAL A 55 4.05 9.18 9.22
N LEU A 56 5.08 10.01 9.08
CA LEU A 56 6.00 9.92 7.95
C LEU A 56 6.92 8.71 8.12
N TRP A 57 7.15 8.02 7.01
CA TRP A 57 8.18 6.99 6.89
C TRP A 57 9.36 7.56 6.14
N LYS A 58 10.57 7.19 6.52
CA LYS A 58 11.80 7.72 5.92
C LYS A 58 12.82 6.63 5.66
N SER A 59 13.53 6.77 4.55
CA SER A 59 14.76 6.07 4.23
C SER A 59 15.75 7.02 3.58
N THR A 60 17.02 6.66 3.58
CA THR A 60 18.09 7.43 2.95
C THR A 60 19.06 6.51 2.23
N ALA A 61 19.70 7.00 1.18
CA ALA A 61 20.82 6.35 0.53
C ALA A 61 21.72 7.39 -0.11
N THR A 62 23.02 7.12 -0.15
CA THR A 62 24.02 8.00 -0.73
C THR A 62 24.57 7.38 -2.00
N PHE A 63 24.60 8.16 -3.08
CA PHE A 63 25.04 7.73 -4.40
C PHE A 63 26.08 8.68 -4.97
N VAL A 64 26.88 8.16 -5.89
CA VAL A 64 27.76 8.97 -6.76
C VAL A 64 27.12 9.01 -8.14
N SER A 65 26.88 10.21 -8.66
CA SER A 65 26.40 10.40 -10.03
C SER A 65 27.42 9.88 -11.05
N ASP A 66 26.93 9.41 -12.17
CA ASP A 66 27.79 8.92 -13.25
C ASP A 66 28.49 10.08 -13.99
N LYS A 67 29.25 9.74 -15.05
CA LYS A 67 29.96 10.71 -15.89
C LYS A 67 29.03 11.69 -16.60
N ASN A 68 27.74 11.38 -16.71
CA ASN A 68 26.74 12.21 -17.37
C ASN A 68 25.86 12.98 -16.35
N GLY A 69 26.14 12.84 -15.04
CA GLY A 69 25.33 13.48 -13.99
C GLY A 69 24.02 12.75 -13.72
N ILE A 70 23.98 11.45 -13.92
CA ILE A 70 22.78 10.61 -13.72
C ILE A 70 22.99 9.67 -12.53
N ILE A 71 21.94 9.50 -11.74
CA ILE A 71 21.79 8.41 -10.77
C ILE A 71 20.57 7.59 -11.19
N ASP A 72 20.80 6.39 -11.66
CA ASP A 72 19.76 5.37 -11.87
C ASP A 72 19.85 4.39 -10.72
N ILE A 73 18.87 4.41 -9.79
CA ILE A 73 18.93 3.61 -8.56
C ILE A 73 18.96 2.12 -8.87
N SER A 74 18.40 1.66 -9.99
CA SER A 74 18.44 0.25 -10.38
C SER A 74 19.84 -0.25 -10.78
N GLN A 75 20.78 0.66 -11.03
CA GLN A 75 22.13 0.34 -11.51
C GLN A 75 23.25 0.96 -10.68
N THR A 76 22.92 1.94 -9.83
CA THR A 76 23.90 2.67 -9.03
C THR A 76 23.94 2.10 -7.61
N PRO A 77 25.08 1.63 -7.11
CA PRO A 77 25.18 1.13 -5.75
C PRO A 77 25.02 2.28 -4.75
N SER A 78 24.27 2.03 -3.68
CA SER A 78 24.28 2.89 -2.50
C SER A 78 25.59 2.70 -1.75
N CYS A 79 26.27 3.79 -1.43
CA CYS A 79 27.52 3.77 -0.66
C CYS A 79 27.26 3.74 0.85
N SER A 80 26.10 4.21 1.28
CA SER A 80 25.71 4.27 2.71
C SER A 80 24.23 4.63 2.84
N GLY A 81 23.70 4.51 4.05
CA GLY A 81 22.35 4.89 4.38
C GLY A 81 21.52 3.72 4.88
N SER A 82 20.26 3.65 4.50
CA SER A 82 19.33 2.61 4.93
C SER A 82 19.63 1.23 4.32
N TYR A 83 20.39 1.19 3.24
CA TYR A 83 20.90 -0.01 2.59
C TYR A 83 22.19 0.30 1.84
N GLU A 84 22.93 -0.73 1.47
CA GLU A 84 24.14 -0.67 0.64
C GLU A 84 23.97 -1.51 -0.61
N ASP A 85 24.86 -1.35 -1.59
CA ASP A 85 24.83 -2.01 -2.88
C ASP A 85 23.65 -1.62 -3.77
N ILE A 86 23.36 -2.41 -4.81
CA ILE A 86 22.31 -2.16 -5.79
C ILE A 86 21.00 -2.79 -5.33
N ALA A 87 19.98 -1.95 -5.12
CA ALA A 87 18.63 -2.39 -4.84
C ALA A 87 17.62 -1.37 -5.37
N THR A 88 16.93 -1.71 -6.47
CA THR A 88 15.96 -0.82 -7.11
C THR A 88 14.90 -0.29 -6.15
N MET A 89 14.36 -1.17 -5.29
CA MET A 89 13.36 -0.83 -4.28
C MET A 89 13.97 -0.61 -2.88
N GLY A 90 15.28 -0.45 -2.78
CA GLY A 90 16.00 -0.37 -1.50
C GLY A 90 15.52 0.77 -0.60
N LEU A 91 15.29 1.96 -1.16
CA LEU A 91 14.74 3.10 -0.43
C LEU A 91 13.32 2.81 0.09
N PHE A 92 12.48 2.20 -0.73
CA PHE A 92 11.09 1.89 -0.32
C PHE A 92 11.04 0.82 0.76
N PHE A 93 11.71 -0.31 0.57
CA PHE A 93 11.66 -1.43 1.51
C PHE A 93 12.37 -1.17 2.83
N ASN A 94 13.29 -0.22 2.87
CA ASN A 94 14.00 0.16 4.09
C ASN A 94 13.42 1.40 4.78
N ALA A 95 12.32 1.96 4.28
CA ALA A 95 11.64 3.05 4.94
C ALA A 95 11.07 2.61 6.30
N LYS A 96 11.25 3.43 7.32
CA LYS A 96 10.77 3.19 8.68
C LYS A 96 9.98 4.38 9.19
N PRO A 97 8.95 4.17 10.00
CA PRO A 97 8.20 5.27 10.59
C PRO A 97 9.11 6.11 11.49
N LEU A 98 9.02 7.42 11.36
CA LEU A 98 9.82 8.37 12.15
C LEU A 98 9.38 8.44 13.62
N THR A 99 8.13 8.10 13.89
CA THR A 99 7.57 8.01 15.24
C THR A 99 6.67 6.78 15.34
N ASN A 100 6.32 6.41 16.55
CA ASN A 100 5.34 5.34 16.83
C ASN A 100 4.02 5.91 17.35
N ARG A 101 3.67 7.13 16.94
CA ARG A 101 2.42 7.78 17.36
C ARG A 101 1.22 6.91 17.00
N LYS A 102 0.40 6.64 18.00
CA LYS A 102 -0.75 5.74 17.90
C LYS A 102 -2.01 6.51 17.54
N LYS A 103 -2.87 5.85 16.78
CA LYS A 103 -4.24 6.29 16.49
C LYS A 103 -5.24 5.51 17.33
N LYS A 104 -6.40 6.11 17.54
CA LYS A 104 -7.56 5.41 18.09
C LYS A 104 -8.25 4.63 16.96
N LEU A 105 -8.57 3.36 17.23
CA LEU A 105 -9.30 2.52 16.28
C LEU A 105 -10.81 2.70 16.45
N PRO A 106 -11.57 3.03 15.39
CA PRO A 106 -13.02 3.04 15.44
C PRO A 106 -13.59 1.64 15.67
N ASN A 107 -14.70 1.53 16.38
CA ASN A 107 -15.36 0.25 16.64
C ASN A 107 -16.37 -0.17 15.56
N SER A 108 -16.83 0.78 14.73
CA SER A 108 -17.81 0.48 13.67
C SER A 108 -17.17 0.54 12.30
N LEU A 109 -17.57 -0.36 11.42
CA LEU A 109 -17.07 -0.46 10.05
C LEU A 109 -17.18 0.85 9.29
N SER A 110 -18.30 1.53 9.37
CA SER A 110 -18.55 2.79 8.66
C SER A 110 -17.60 3.93 9.04
N LYS A 111 -16.96 3.84 10.20
CA LYS A 111 -15.99 4.84 10.69
C LYS A 111 -14.53 4.46 10.41
N ILE A 112 -14.28 3.26 9.92
CA ILE A 112 -12.93 2.83 9.55
C ILE A 112 -12.57 3.49 8.23
N PRO A 113 -11.52 4.33 8.19
CA PRO A 113 -11.14 5.02 6.97
C PRO A 113 -10.60 4.05 5.93
N LEU A 114 -10.78 4.41 4.67
CA LEU A 114 -10.20 3.74 3.53
C LEU A 114 -9.31 4.76 2.79
N LEU A 115 -8.00 4.55 2.87
CA LEU A 115 -7.03 5.30 2.06
C LEU A 115 -6.93 4.63 0.70
N ASP A 116 -7.04 5.40 -0.37
CA ASP A 116 -6.91 4.90 -1.74
C ASP A 116 -5.55 5.20 -2.37
N HIS A 117 -4.74 6.03 -1.75
CA HIS A 117 -3.40 6.40 -2.23
C HIS A 117 -2.45 6.77 -1.08
N PHE A 118 -1.17 6.83 -1.39
CA PHE A 118 -0.12 7.40 -0.54
C PHE A 118 0.88 8.20 -1.40
N PHE A 119 1.72 8.99 -0.75
CA PHE A 119 2.69 9.83 -1.42
C PHE A 119 4.12 9.34 -1.18
N VAL A 120 4.93 9.46 -2.23
CA VAL A 120 6.37 9.21 -2.20
C VAL A 120 7.06 10.51 -2.53
N GLU A 121 7.69 11.13 -1.53
CA GLU A 121 8.50 12.35 -1.71
C GLU A 121 9.97 11.98 -1.79
N ILE A 122 10.63 12.45 -2.83
CA ILE A 122 12.07 12.26 -3.04
C ILE A 122 12.75 13.62 -2.89
N LYS A 123 13.76 13.68 -2.03
CA LYS A 123 14.64 14.85 -1.86
C LYS A 123 16.06 14.48 -2.23
N ILE A 124 16.68 15.32 -3.04
CA ILE A 124 18.08 15.20 -3.45
C ILE A 124 18.88 16.24 -2.68
N ILE A 125 19.90 15.79 -1.95
CA ILE A 125 20.67 16.63 -1.05
C ILE A 125 22.14 16.55 -1.42
N GLN A 126 22.74 17.71 -1.62
CA GLN A 126 24.20 17.87 -1.79
C GLN A 126 24.75 18.63 -0.57
N GLY A 127 25.63 17.99 0.16
CA GLY A 127 26.06 18.52 1.47
C GLY A 127 24.88 18.63 2.43
N ASN A 128 24.52 19.85 2.79
CA ASN A 128 23.38 20.14 3.67
C ASN A 128 22.23 20.85 2.95
N THR A 129 22.29 20.94 1.62
CA THR A 129 21.32 21.69 0.83
C THR A 129 20.43 20.74 0.02
N VAL A 130 19.13 20.91 0.12
CA VAL A 130 18.16 20.28 -0.79
C VAL A 130 18.27 20.96 -2.14
N VAL A 131 18.74 20.24 -3.15
CA VAL A 131 18.94 20.77 -4.49
C VAL A 131 17.79 20.45 -5.45
N ALA A 132 16.98 19.46 -5.13
CA ALA A 132 15.75 19.14 -5.84
C ALA A 132 14.81 18.30 -4.95
N GLU A 133 13.53 18.40 -5.22
CA GLU A 133 12.51 17.55 -4.60
C GLU A 133 11.35 17.29 -5.55
N ARG A 134 10.71 16.15 -5.42
CA ARG A 134 9.51 15.80 -6.17
C ARG A 134 8.65 14.82 -5.39
N THR A 135 7.33 14.98 -5.47
CA THR A 135 6.35 14.09 -4.88
C THR A 135 5.59 13.34 -5.95
N PHE A 136 5.44 12.03 -5.74
CA PHE A 136 4.68 11.12 -6.59
C PHE A 136 3.52 10.54 -5.79
N THR A 137 2.42 10.24 -6.47
CA THR A 137 1.28 9.55 -5.89
C THR A 137 1.30 8.09 -6.30
N ARG A 138 1.11 7.19 -5.32
CA ARG A 138 0.92 5.76 -5.54
C ARG A 138 -0.46 5.36 -5.04
N HIS A 139 -1.16 4.48 -5.75
CA HIS A 139 -2.53 4.11 -5.46
C HIS A 139 -2.63 2.69 -4.90
N TYR A 140 -3.38 2.54 -3.81
CA TYR A 140 -3.72 1.22 -3.28
C TYR A 140 -4.73 0.50 -4.16
N MET A 141 -5.57 1.24 -4.88
CA MET A 141 -6.52 0.70 -5.85
C MET A 141 -6.68 1.62 -7.05
N SER A 142 -7.03 1.02 -8.18
CA SER A 142 -7.36 1.75 -9.40
C SER A 142 -8.60 2.64 -9.19
N SER A 143 -8.66 3.78 -9.87
CA SER A 143 -9.80 4.70 -9.86
C SER A 143 -11.11 4.06 -10.37
N GLN A 144 -11.05 2.94 -11.07
CA GLN A 144 -12.22 2.20 -11.57
C GLN A 144 -12.88 1.33 -10.50
N ILE A 145 -12.22 1.11 -9.37
CA ILE A 145 -12.73 0.27 -8.31
C ILE A 145 -13.70 1.05 -7.42
N SER A 146 -14.87 0.47 -7.24
CA SER A 146 -15.88 0.92 -6.29
C SER A 146 -15.85 0.04 -5.04
N HIS A 147 -16.35 0.57 -3.95
CA HIS A 147 -16.47 -0.19 -2.71
C HIS A 147 -17.80 0.09 -2.02
N GLN A 148 -18.27 -0.86 -1.23
CA GLN A 148 -19.43 -0.71 -0.37
C GLN A 148 -19.32 -1.57 0.89
N ASP A 149 -19.90 -1.08 1.99
CA ASP A 149 -19.97 -1.81 3.24
C ASP A 149 -21.11 -2.83 3.20
N ILE A 150 -20.83 -4.05 3.69
CA ILE A 150 -21.76 -5.18 3.74
C ILE A 150 -21.93 -5.59 5.19
N TYR A 151 -23.16 -5.77 5.61
CA TYR A 151 -23.52 -6.19 6.97
C TYR A 151 -24.26 -7.51 6.91
N GLY A 152 -23.58 -8.60 7.22
CA GLY A 152 -24.16 -9.93 7.40
C GLY A 152 -24.57 -10.19 8.86
N LYS A 153 -25.13 -11.34 9.11
CA LYS A 153 -25.50 -11.75 10.47
C LYS A 153 -24.26 -12.12 11.32
N HIS A 154 -23.27 -12.78 10.70
CA HIS A 154 -22.07 -13.26 11.40
C HIS A 154 -20.77 -12.61 10.88
N PHE A 155 -20.85 -11.69 9.95
CA PHE A 155 -19.71 -10.93 9.45
C PHE A 155 -20.08 -9.50 9.07
N GLN A 156 -19.09 -8.64 9.01
CA GLN A 156 -19.18 -7.35 8.34
C GLN A 156 -18.04 -7.28 7.32
N GLY A 157 -18.24 -6.58 6.22
CA GLY A 157 -17.23 -6.57 5.17
C GLY A 157 -17.26 -5.32 4.31
N ARG A 158 -16.20 -5.16 3.52
CA ARG A 158 -16.13 -4.21 2.41
C ARG A 158 -15.93 -4.95 1.11
N LEU A 159 -16.83 -4.74 0.18
CA LEU A 159 -16.75 -5.27 -1.17
C LEU A 159 -16.02 -4.26 -2.05
N PHE A 160 -15.02 -4.74 -2.81
CA PHE A 160 -14.27 -3.98 -3.79
C PHE A 160 -14.47 -4.62 -5.16
N TYR A 161 -14.86 -3.84 -6.14
CA TYR A 161 -15.20 -4.36 -7.47
C TYR A 161 -15.12 -3.27 -8.55
N ASP A 162 -14.79 -3.67 -9.76
CA ASP A 162 -14.98 -2.85 -10.95
C ASP A 162 -16.44 -2.95 -11.39
N LYS A 163 -17.14 -1.83 -11.49
CA LYS A 163 -18.54 -1.78 -11.96
C LYS A 163 -18.75 -2.39 -13.34
N LYS A 164 -17.69 -2.46 -14.15
CA LYS A 164 -17.72 -3.03 -15.50
C LYS A 164 -17.40 -4.52 -15.53
N ALA A 165 -17.04 -5.13 -14.40
CA ALA A 165 -16.71 -6.55 -14.35
C ALA A 165 -17.90 -7.43 -14.75
N ILE A 166 -17.63 -8.47 -15.54
CA ILE A 166 -18.61 -9.44 -15.99
C ILE A 166 -18.06 -10.82 -15.62
N LYS A 167 -18.79 -11.56 -14.77
CA LYS A 167 -18.41 -12.91 -14.33
C LYS A 167 -16.94 -13.00 -13.90
N ALA A 168 -16.54 -12.09 -13.02
CA ALA A 168 -15.19 -12.07 -12.49
C ALA A 168 -15.01 -13.08 -11.36
N PRO A 169 -13.80 -13.64 -11.19
CA PRO A 169 -13.50 -14.45 -10.02
C PRO A 169 -13.55 -13.58 -8.75
N ALA A 170 -13.92 -14.18 -7.64
CA ALA A 170 -14.06 -13.48 -6.38
C ALA A 170 -13.20 -14.09 -5.27
N LEU A 171 -12.80 -13.25 -4.33
CA LEU A 171 -12.01 -13.62 -3.17
C LEU A 171 -12.66 -13.10 -1.87
N ILE A 172 -12.77 -13.99 -0.91
CA ILE A 172 -12.99 -13.63 0.50
C ILE A 172 -11.61 -13.40 1.10
N ILE A 173 -11.40 -12.23 1.70
CA ILE A 173 -10.11 -11.88 2.30
C ILE A 173 -10.33 -11.68 3.79
N VAL A 174 -9.60 -12.45 4.60
CA VAL A 174 -9.68 -12.41 6.05
C VAL A 174 -8.35 -11.94 6.65
N SER A 175 -8.44 -11.17 7.73
CA SER A 175 -7.30 -10.79 8.56
C SER A 175 -6.84 -11.95 9.43
N GLY A 176 -5.66 -11.81 10.04
CA GLY A 176 -5.14 -12.75 11.03
C GLY A 176 -5.73 -12.55 12.44
N SER A 177 -4.90 -12.82 13.43
CA SER A 177 -5.29 -12.74 14.85
C SER A 177 -5.66 -11.35 15.36
N GLU A 178 -5.35 -10.30 14.62
CA GLU A 178 -5.75 -8.92 14.91
C GLU A 178 -7.24 -8.66 14.70
N GLY A 179 -7.93 -9.49 13.91
CA GLY A 179 -9.33 -9.29 13.54
C GLY A 179 -9.56 -7.99 12.77
N ARG A 180 -10.77 -7.44 12.89
CA ARG A 180 -11.16 -6.18 12.23
C ARG A 180 -11.05 -6.30 10.71
N ILE A 181 -10.91 -5.17 9.98
CA ILE A 181 -10.91 -5.18 8.52
C ILE A 181 -9.67 -4.51 7.88
N GLU A 182 -8.89 -3.75 8.65
CA GLU A 182 -7.89 -2.84 8.11
C GLU A 182 -6.87 -3.54 7.20
N LYS A 183 -6.37 -4.71 7.61
CA LYS A 183 -5.40 -5.47 6.81
C LYS A 183 -6.05 -6.18 5.63
N ALA A 184 -7.22 -6.77 5.85
CA ALA A 184 -7.97 -7.42 4.78
C ALA A 184 -8.36 -6.44 3.67
N GLN A 185 -8.81 -5.23 4.01
CA GLN A 185 -9.18 -4.22 3.02
C GLN A 185 -7.99 -3.73 2.20
N ASN A 186 -6.81 -3.64 2.79
CA ASN A 186 -5.59 -3.24 2.06
C ASN A 186 -5.23 -4.26 0.95
N ILE A 187 -5.34 -5.55 1.25
CA ILE A 187 -5.15 -6.62 0.26
C ILE A 187 -6.28 -6.60 -0.78
N ALA A 188 -7.52 -6.41 -0.33
CA ALA A 188 -8.68 -6.37 -1.22
C ALA A 188 -8.60 -5.24 -2.25
N GLN A 189 -8.11 -4.07 -1.88
CA GLN A 189 -7.88 -2.95 -2.79
C GLN A 189 -6.93 -3.32 -3.93
N LEU A 190 -5.80 -3.95 -3.59
CA LEU A 190 -4.79 -4.34 -4.57
C LEU A 190 -5.31 -5.42 -5.51
N LEU A 191 -5.92 -6.48 -4.98
CA LEU A 191 -6.41 -7.59 -5.78
C LEU A 191 -7.63 -7.22 -6.63
N SER A 192 -8.49 -6.33 -6.15
CA SER A 192 -9.62 -5.84 -6.97
C SER A 192 -9.14 -5.05 -8.18
N SER A 193 -8.02 -4.37 -8.09
CA SER A 193 -7.40 -3.67 -9.21
C SER A 193 -6.74 -4.63 -10.22
N ARG A 194 -6.65 -5.92 -9.90
CA ARG A 194 -6.11 -6.99 -10.73
C ARG A 194 -7.18 -7.91 -11.32
N GLY A 195 -8.45 -7.51 -11.28
CA GLY A 195 -9.54 -8.22 -11.94
C GLY A 195 -10.37 -9.14 -11.05
N TYR A 196 -10.15 -9.12 -9.73
CA TYR A 196 -10.95 -9.88 -8.78
C TYR A 196 -12.06 -9.02 -8.17
N ILE A 197 -13.18 -9.64 -7.81
CA ILE A 197 -14.14 -9.05 -6.88
C ILE A 197 -13.74 -9.49 -5.49
N CYS A 198 -13.41 -8.56 -4.60
CA CYS A 198 -12.84 -8.85 -3.30
C CYS A 198 -13.77 -8.43 -2.18
N LEU A 199 -14.12 -9.36 -1.30
CA LEU A 199 -14.85 -9.10 -0.08
C LEU A 199 -13.87 -9.20 1.11
N ALA A 200 -13.46 -8.06 1.64
CA ALA A 200 -12.72 -8.01 2.90
C ALA A 200 -13.68 -8.27 4.05
N VAL A 201 -13.40 -9.27 4.88
CA VAL A 201 -14.29 -9.75 5.92
C VAL A 201 -13.71 -9.52 7.30
N ALA A 202 -14.50 -8.85 8.15
CA ALA A 202 -14.31 -8.81 9.59
C ALA A 202 -15.29 -9.78 10.23
N TYR A 203 -14.80 -10.71 11.04
CA TYR A 203 -15.61 -11.71 11.74
C TYR A 203 -15.47 -11.62 13.26
N PHE A 204 -14.60 -10.75 13.77
CA PHE A 204 -14.49 -10.33 15.15
C PHE A 204 -13.82 -8.97 15.28
N GLY A 205 -13.89 -8.35 16.45
CA GLY A 205 -13.19 -7.12 16.79
C GLY A 205 -13.89 -5.82 16.38
N LEU A 206 -15.11 -5.89 15.84
CA LEU A 206 -15.97 -4.74 15.54
C LEU A 206 -17.28 -4.82 16.30
N GLU A 207 -17.97 -3.69 16.44
CA GLU A 207 -19.29 -3.61 17.05
C GLU A 207 -20.29 -4.54 16.34
N GLY A 208 -21.02 -5.34 17.11
CA GLY A 208 -21.96 -6.34 16.59
C GLY A 208 -21.34 -7.68 16.22
N LEU A 209 -20.02 -7.84 16.38
CA LEU A 209 -19.29 -9.09 16.18
C LEU A 209 -18.68 -9.59 17.50
N PRO A 210 -18.21 -10.85 17.57
CA PRO A 210 -17.42 -11.31 18.71
C PRO A 210 -16.24 -10.39 19.00
N LYS A 211 -15.92 -10.17 20.28
CA LYS A 211 -14.83 -9.27 20.67
C LYS A 211 -13.45 -9.88 20.43
N HIS A 212 -13.33 -11.19 20.58
CA HIS A 212 -12.08 -11.92 20.57
C HIS A 212 -12.13 -13.09 19.58
N LEU A 213 -10.96 -13.59 19.20
CA LEU A 213 -10.81 -14.79 18.36
C LEU A 213 -11.07 -16.05 19.21
N GLU A 214 -12.31 -16.21 19.63
CA GLU A 214 -12.75 -17.33 20.45
C GLU A 214 -14.15 -17.76 20.01
N ARG A 215 -14.33 -19.06 19.75
CA ARG A 215 -15.61 -19.67 19.34
C ARG A 215 -16.27 -18.94 18.16
N ILE A 216 -15.45 -18.60 17.15
CA ILE A 216 -15.93 -17.90 15.97
C ILE A 216 -16.87 -18.82 15.18
N PRO A 217 -18.11 -18.38 14.88
CA PRO A 217 -19.02 -19.15 14.05
C PRO A 217 -18.45 -19.30 12.63
N LEU A 218 -18.33 -20.52 12.12
CA LEU A 218 -17.90 -20.77 10.74
C LEU A 218 -18.92 -20.25 9.72
N GLU A 219 -20.14 -20.00 10.14
CA GLU A 219 -21.20 -19.36 9.37
C GLU A 219 -20.78 -18.02 8.79
N CYS A 220 -19.84 -17.31 9.40
CA CYS A 220 -19.32 -16.04 8.85
C CYS A 220 -18.72 -16.23 7.45
N LEU A 221 -18.00 -17.32 7.19
CA LEU A 221 -17.42 -17.62 5.88
C LEU A 221 -18.48 -18.18 4.92
N VAL A 222 -19.42 -18.95 5.41
CA VAL A 222 -20.55 -19.45 4.59
C VAL A 222 -21.40 -18.28 4.08
N GLU A 223 -21.78 -17.37 4.96
CA GLU A 223 -22.54 -16.16 4.57
C GLU A 223 -21.76 -15.30 3.56
N ALA A 224 -20.46 -15.07 3.79
CA ALA A 224 -19.62 -14.31 2.87
C ALA A 224 -19.56 -14.96 1.48
N LYS A 225 -19.42 -16.28 1.43
CA LYS A 225 -19.44 -17.06 0.19
C LYS A 225 -20.81 -16.95 -0.51
N ASP A 226 -21.90 -17.12 0.23
CA ASP A 226 -23.25 -17.04 -0.33
C ASP A 226 -23.56 -15.64 -0.86
N TYR A 227 -23.09 -14.60 -0.16
CA TYR A 227 -23.18 -13.23 -0.65
C TYR A 227 -22.49 -13.07 -2.03
N LEU A 228 -21.26 -13.55 -2.15
CA LEU A 228 -20.52 -13.48 -3.42
C LEU A 228 -21.16 -14.33 -4.52
N ARG A 229 -21.67 -15.52 -4.20
CA ARG A 229 -22.36 -16.39 -5.19
C ARG A 229 -23.62 -15.75 -5.78
N GLN A 230 -24.30 -14.93 -5.02
CA GLN A 230 -25.50 -14.23 -5.44
C GLN A 230 -25.20 -12.88 -6.13
N HIS A 231 -23.97 -12.41 -6.05
CA HIS A 231 -23.59 -11.14 -6.67
C HIS A 231 -23.56 -11.28 -8.20
N PRO A 232 -24.25 -10.40 -8.95
CA PRO A 232 -24.45 -10.57 -10.41
C PRO A 232 -23.17 -10.54 -11.23
N GLN A 233 -22.11 -9.88 -10.74
CA GLN A 233 -20.84 -9.75 -11.44
C GLN A 233 -19.84 -10.88 -11.12
N VAL A 234 -20.14 -11.74 -10.13
CA VAL A 234 -19.28 -12.82 -9.70
C VAL A 234 -19.49 -14.08 -10.53
N ASP A 235 -18.40 -14.71 -10.95
CA ASP A 235 -18.42 -16.10 -11.43
C ASP A 235 -18.56 -17.03 -10.21
N SER A 236 -19.76 -17.57 -9.99
CA SER A 236 -20.09 -18.39 -8.82
C SER A 236 -19.24 -19.65 -8.68
N GLU A 237 -18.60 -20.11 -9.75
CA GLU A 237 -17.72 -21.27 -9.76
C GLU A 237 -16.25 -20.92 -9.40
N LYS A 238 -15.93 -19.62 -9.32
CA LYS A 238 -14.57 -19.12 -9.08
C LYS A 238 -14.50 -18.23 -7.86
N ILE A 239 -14.77 -18.80 -6.69
CA ILE A 239 -14.69 -18.12 -5.40
C ILE A 239 -13.60 -18.78 -4.56
N GLY A 240 -12.61 -18.00 -4.16
CA GLY A 240 -11.51 -18.42 -3.30
C GLY A 240 -11.48 -17.68 -1.98
N ILE A 241 -10.58 -18.09 -1.10
CA ILE A 241 -10.31 -17.46 0.20
C ILE A 241 -8.83 -17.14 0.26
N TYR A 242 -8.52 -15.93 0.70
CA TYR A 242 -7.19 -15.51 1.07
C TYR A 242 -7.18 -15.21 2.58
N GLY A 243 -6.31 -15.88 3.30
CA GLY A 243 -6.09 -15.66 4.73
C GLY A 243 -4.61 -15.44 5.03
N ARG A 244 -4.36 -14.79 6.14
CA ARG A 244 -3.00 -14.50 6.61
C ARG A 244 -2.79 -15.02 8.03
#